data_d274e7914ebba0492fd5620a8b74d77c
#
_entry.id   d274e7914ebba0492fd5620a8b74d77c
#
_cell.length_a   1.000
_cell.length_b   1.000
_cell.length_c   1.000
_cell.angle_alpha   90.00
_cell.angle_beta   90.00
_cell.angle_gamma   90.00
#
_symmetry.space_group_name_H-M   'P 1'
#
loop_
_entity.id
_entity.type
_entity.pdbx_description
1 polymer ?
#
loop_
_entity_poly.entity_id
_entity_poly.type
_entity_poly.pdbx_seq_one_letter_code
_entity_poly.pdbx_strand_id
1 'polypeptide(L)'
;LIEELGAGEVVGGAVDVYPNPVKQIRLPLEVDKMNALLGTNVSKEEVLEYFERIDLGYDEATNEVIVPSFRQDLHRMADLAEEVARFYGYDNIPVTLPNGESTAGKKPFKIRVEDVCRNVAEQNGFCGGMTYSFESPKVFDKLLLAEDAKERQAIEISNPLGEDFSIMRTVSLNGMLTSLSTNLAHRNKNVRLYEFGNIYIPKSLPLTELPDERMQMTLGMYGECDFFTLKGVVEDMLDSLGLGGKSEYAPTGEHPFLHPGRAADVTIDGEKIAYIGQIHPEVMDNYNMKGEVYVAVIDMPTLVPKATFDRKYEGVAKFPAMKRDLSMVMKKDIFVGQLEKIFKDKGGKLLESYELFDIYEGDQIEKGYKLSLIHISEPTRLRCIS
;
A
#
# COMPACT_ATOMS: atom_id res chain seq x y z
N LEU A 1 7.71 58.03 1.12
CA LEU A 1 8.75 56.96 1.20
C LEU A 1 9.75 57.07 0.05
N ILE A 2 9.34 57.09 -1.23
CA ILE A 2 10.27 57.13 -2.38
C ILE A 2 11.16 58.37 -2.35
N GLU A 3 10.59 59.53 -2.15
CA GLU A 3 11.31 60.81 -2.07
C GLU A 3 12.11 60.92 -0.77
N GLU A 4 11.52 60.52 0.34
CA GLU A 4 12.12 60.49 1.69
C GLU A 4 13.39 59.65 1.74
N LEU A 5 13.37 58.49 1.07
CA LEU A 5 14.51 57.58 0.96
C LEU A 5 15.48 57.94 -0.18
N GLY A 6 15.23 59.01 -0.93
CA GLY A 6 16.04 59.40 -2.08
C GLY A 6 16.09 58.35 -3.20
N ALA A 7 15.06 57.50 -3.30
CA ALA A 7 15.00 56.42 -4.27
C ALA A 7 14.51 56.89 -5.67
N GLY A 8 13.97 58.10 -5.78
CA GLY A 8 13.48 58.67 -7.02
C GLY A 8 12.50 59.81 -6.77
N GLU A 9 11.92 60.34 -7.83
CA GLU A 9 10.85 61.38 -7.80
C GLU A 9 9.51 60.75 -8.10
N VAL A 10 8.46 61.16 -7.37
CA VAL A 10 7.11 60.73 -7.64
C VAL A 10 6.52 61.53 -8.79
N VAL A 11 6.29 60.88 -9.93
CA VAL A 11 5.65 61.47 -11.10
C VAL A 11 4.13 61.57 -10.86
N GLY A 12 3.56 62.74 -11.05
CA GLY A 12 2.15 63.00 -10.81
C GLY A 12 1.22 62.16 -11.67
N GLY A 13 0.00 61.94 -11.17
CA GLY A 13 -1.05 61.15 -11.79
C GLY A 13 -1.22 59.77 -11.12
N ALA A 14 -2.43 59.26 -11.14
CA ALA A 14 -2.77 57.92 -10.65
C ALA A 14 -3.48 57.15 -11.77
N VAL A 15 -3.12 55.90 -11.95
CA VAL A 15 -3.87 54.96 -12.80
C VAL A 15 -4.51 53.94 -11.87
N ASP A 16 -5.83 53.94 -11.85
CA ASP A 16 -6.63 52.98 -11.10
C ASP A 16 -7.38 52.07 -12.07
N VAL A 17 -7.08 50.78 -12.01
CA VAL A 17 -7.73 49.73 -12.79
C VAL A 17 -8.29 48.66 -11.83
N TYR A 18 -9.58 48.76 -11.53
CA TYR A 18 -10.27 47.85 -10.61
C TYR A 18 -11.45 47.15 -11.31
N PRO A 19 -11.16 46.17 -12.24
CA PRO A 19 -12.17 45.53 -13.08
C PRO A 19 -13.16 44.62 -12.31
N ASN A 20 -12.73 44.08 -11.16
CA ASN A 20 -13.54 43.18 -10.35
C ASN A 20 -13.70 43.70 -8.91
N PRO A 21 -14.65 44.59 -8.64
CA PRO A 21 -14.88 45.13 -7.31
C PRO A 21 -15.25 44.02 -6.30
N VAL A 22 -14.59 44.03 -5.14
CA VAL A 22 -14.91 43.13 -4.08
C VAL A 22 -16.34 43.44 -3.58
N LYS A 23 -17.17 42.38 -3.56
CA LYS A 23 -18.53 42.49 -2.99
C LYS A 23 -18.43 42.37 -1.46
N GLN A 24 -19.16 43.27 -0.80
CA GLN A 24 -19.28 43.21 0.66
C GLN A 24 -19.95 41.91 1.09
N ILE A 25 -19.29 41.17 1.97
CA ILE A 25 -19.82 39.94 2.54
C ILE A 25 -20.68 40.34 3.77
N ARG A 26 -21.87 39.74 3.86
CA ARG A 26 -22.77 39.83 5.02
C ARG A 26 -23.05 38.41 5.50
N LEU A 27 -22.90 38.18 6.79
CA LEU A 27 -23.10 36.87 7.41
C LEU A 27 -24.16 37.00 8.53
N PRO A 28 -25.10 36.06 8.64
CA PRO A 28 -26.08 36.09 9.73
C PRO A 28 -25.36 35.91 11.07
N LEU A 29 -25.76 36.71 12.06
CA LEU A 29 -25.26 36.61 13.43
C LEU A 29 -26.04 35.50 14.18
N GLU A 30 -25.44 34.36 14.37
CA GLU A 30 -26.05 33.15 14.97
C GLU A 30 -25.36 32.80 16.29
N VAL A 31 -25.53 33.67 17.33
CA VAL A 31 -24.82 33.55 18.61
C VAL A 31 -25.04 32.19 19.28
N ASP A 32 -26.27 31.68 19.28
CA ASP A 32 -26.57 30.38 19.88
C ASP A 32 -25.80 29.23 19.19
N LYS A 33 -25.68 29.28 17.88
CA LYS A 33 -24.89 28.27 17.11
C LYS A 33 -23.39 28.43 17.35
N MET A 34 -22.89 29.66 17.48
CA MET A 34 -21.49 29.91 17.84
C MET A 34 -21.19 29.33 19.22
N ASN A 35 -22.03 29.62 20.21
CA ASN A 35 -21.88 29.06 21.55
C ASN A 35 -21.96 27.53 21.58
N ALA A 36 -22.90 26.95 20.82
CA ALA A 36 -23.00 25.50 20.72
C ALA A 36 -21.76 24.87 20.06
N LEU A 37 -21.16 25.53 19.06
CA LEU A 37 -19.92 25.07 18.39
C LEU A 37 -18.71 25.17 19.33
N LEU A 38 -18.62 26.28 20.10
CA LEU A 38 -17.47 26.53 20.96
C LEU A 38 -17.59 25.87 22.34
N GLY A 39 -18.79 25.49 22.76
CA GLY A 39 -19.06 25.05 24.13
C GLY A 39 -19.04 26.20 25.15
N THR A 40 -19.39 27.41 24.73
CA THR A 40 -19.38 28.63 25.52
C THR A 40 -20.80 29.16 25.77
N ASN A 41 -20.91 30.24 26.50
CA ASN A 41 -22.17 30.95 26.74
C ASN A 41 -21.92 32.47 26.71
N VAL A 42 -21.31 32.93 25.61
CA VAL A 42 -21.00 34.35 25.39
C VAL A 42 -22.29 35.10 24.99
N SER A 43 -22.53 36.24 25.57
CA SER A 43 -23.69 37.05 25.20
C SER A 43 -23.55 37.71 23.83
N LYS A 44 -24.68 38.15 23.26
CA LYS A 44 -24.67 38.88 21.97
C LYS A 44 -23.85 40.17 22.07
N GLU A 45 -23.99 40.87 23.20
CA GLU A 45 -23.28 42.12 23.45
C GLU A 45 -21.76 41.91 23.46
N GLU A 46 -21.29 40.86 24.14
CA GLU A 46 -19.86 40.52 24.17
C GLU A 46 -19.34 40.09 22.78
N VAL A 47 -20.12 39.33 22.02
CA VAL A 47 -19.76 38.96 20.65
C VAL A 47 -19.61 40.22 19.77
N LEU A 48 -20.55 41.17 19.88
CA LEU A 48 -20.48 42.41 19.13
C LEU A 48 -19.29 43.29 19.57
N GLU A 49 -18.96 43.32 20.87
CA GLU A 49 -17.74 44.00 21.34
C GLU A 49 -16.47 43.39 20.74
N TYR A 50 -16.38 42.05 20.64
CA TYR A 50 -15.25 41.40 20.03
C TYR A 50 -15.17 41.74 18.54
N PHE A 51 -16.30 41.79 17.83
CA PHE A 51 -16.34 42.12 16.40
C PHE A 51 -15.95 43.58 16.14
N GLU A 52 -16.37 44.52 17.00
CA GLU A 52 -15.95 45.91 16.87
C GLU A 52 -14.43 46.10 16.94
N ARG A 53 -13.74 45.30 17.79
CA ARG A 53 -12.27 45.33 17.91
C ARG A 53 -11.51 44.93 16.67
N ILE A 54 -12.18 44.28 15.70
CA ILE A 54 -11.61 43.80 14.42
C ILE A 54 -12.33 44.41 13.23
N ASP A 55 -12.97 45.57 13.44
CA ASP A 55 -13.64 46.33 12.40
C ASP A 55 -14.78 45.58 11.66
N LEU A 56 -15.39 44.56 12.29
CA LEU A 56 -16.61 43.95 11.75
C LEU A 56 -17.81 44.85 12.09
N GLY A 57 -18.57 45.23 11.07
CA GLY A 57 -19.82 45.97 11.26
C GLY A 57 -20.96 45.03 11.67
N TYR A 58 -22.01 45.62 12.25
CA TYR A 58 -23.26 44.92 12.56
C TYR A 58 -24.45 45.71 12.09
N ASP A 59 -25.38 45.07 11.41
CA ASP A 59 -26.65 45.62 10.96
C ASP A 59 -27.79 45.03 11.81
N GLU A 60 -28.32 45.88 12.72
CA GLU A 60 -29.38 45.45 13.62
C GLU A 60 -30.68 45.09 12.88
N ALA A 61 -30.98 45.77 11.77
CA ALA A 61 -32.23 45.57 11.03
C ALA A 61 -32.29 44.19 10.35
N THR A 62 -31.14 43.70 9.88
CA THR A 62 -31.04 42.40 9.19
C THR A 62 -30.44 41.32 10.09
N ASN A 63 -29.92 41.67 11.28
CA ASN A 63 -29.16 40.80 12.18
C ASN A 63 -27.96 40.14 11.47
N GLU A 64 -27.22 40.91 10.66
CA GLU A 64 -26.07 40.48 9.90
C GLU A 64 -24.78 41.17 10.32
N VAL A 65 -23.71 40.42 10.32
CA VAL A 65 -22.33 40.93 10.43
C VAL A 65 -21.84 41.38 9.06
N ILE A 66 -21.32 42.60 9.02
CA ILE A 66 -20.76 43.21 7.80
C ILE A 66 -19.27 43.01 7.83
N VAL A 67 -18.78 42.21 6.87
CA VAL A 67 -17.37 41.85 6.79
C VAL A 67 -16.63 42.88 5.93
N PRO A 68 -15.56 43.53 6.45
CA PRO A 68 -14.75 44.46 5.65
C PRO A 68 -13.97 43.73 4.57
N SER A 69 -13.66 44.43 3.47
CA SER A 69 -13.04 43.86 2.29
C SER A 69 -11.63 43.27 2.52
N PHE A 70 -10.95 43.70 3.57
CA PHE A 70 -9.63 43.17 3.92
C PHE A 70 -9.67 41.82 4.66
N ARG A 71 -10.82 41.40 5.20
CA ARG A 71 -11.04 40.12 5.85
C ARG A 71 -11.57 39.11 4.83
N GLN A 72 -10.65 38.60 4.00
CA GLN A 72 -10.98 37.63 2.95
C GLN A 72 -11.11 36.19 3.46
N ASP A 73 -10.94 35.99 4.74
CA ASP A 73 -11.04 34.72 5.47
C ASP A 73 -12.44 34.44 6.02
N LEU A 74 -13.26 35.47 6.20
CA LEU A 74 -14.58 35.36 6.85
C LEU A 74 -15.70 35.15 5.83
N HIS A 75 -16.17 33.90 5.69
CA HIS A 75 -17.19 33.51 4.71
C HIS A 75 -18.42 32.85 5.33
N ARG A 76 -18.36 32.39 6.56
CA ARG A 76 -19.40 31.60 7.22
C ARG A 76 -19.40 31.78 8.73
N MET A 77 -20.50 31.32 9.40
CA MET A 77 -20.67 31.40 10.83
C MET A 77 -19.48 30.80 11.63
N ALA A 78 -18.88 29.71 11.15
CA ALA A 78 -17.75 29.10 11.85
C ALA A 78 -16.54 30.04 11.92
N ASP A 79 -16.30 30.83 10.87
CA ASP A 79 -15.21 31.81 10.83
C ASP A 79 -15.44 32.94 11.82
N LEU A 80 -16.70 33.37 11.97
CA LEU A 80 -17.08 34.32 13.03
C LEU A 80 -16.94 33.72 14.45
N ALA A 81 -17.27 32.43 14.60
CA ALA A 81 -17.09 31.75 15.88
C ALA A 81 -15.60 31.63 16.27
N GLU A 82 -14.71 31.45 15.30
CA GLU A 82 -13.25 31.44 15.50
C GLU A 82 -12.79 32.79 16.11
N GLU A 83 -13.29 33.93 15.58
CA GLU A 83 -12.96 35.23 16.14
C GLU A 83 -13.46 35.38 17.57
N VAL A 84 -14.68 34.91 17.86
CA VAL A 84 -15.19 34.90 19.23
C VAL A 84 -14.29 34.03 20.14
N ALA A 85 -13.91 32.83 19.70
CA ALA A 85 -13.05 31.95 20.49
C ALA A 85 -11.68 32.57 20.78
N ARG A 86 -11.12 33.29 19.79
CA ARG A 86 -9.83 33.97 19.93
C ARG A 86 -9.85 35.08 20.98
N PHE A 87 -10.93 35.89 21.01
CA PHE A 87 -11.08 36.96 22.03
C PHE A 87 -11.52 36.45 23.39
N TYR A 88 -12.40 35.44 23.42
CA TYR A 88 -12.78 34.75 24.65
C TYR A 88 -11.59 34.08 25.34
N GLY A 89 -10.63 33.61 24.52
CA GLY A 89 -9.44 32.89 24.93
C GLY A 89 -9.64 31.36 24.91
N TYR A 90 -8.88 30.67 24.11
CA TYR A 90 -8.98 29.19 23.97
C TYR A 90 -8.82 28.46 25.30
N ASP A 91 -7.99 28.98 26.21
CA ASP A 91 -7.76 28.38 27.53
C ASP A 91 -9.00 28.47 28.45
N ASN A 92 -9.93 29.39 28.14
CA ASN A 92 -11.17 29.54 28.86
C ASN A 92 -12.31 28.66 28.36
N ILE A 93 -12.11 28.01 27.18
CA ILE A 93 -13.09 27.09 26.62
C ILE A 93 -13.01 25.74 27.35
N PRO A 94 -14.12 25.26 27.98
CA PRO A 94 -14.10 24.05 28.77
C PRO A 94 -13.84 22.81 27.89
N VAL A 95 -13.02 21.91 28.40
CA VAL A 95 -12.84 20.60 27.77
C VAL A 95 -14.06 19.74 28.03
N THR A 96 -14.72 19.28 27.00
CA THR A 96 -15.90 18.43 27.09
C THR A 96 -15.64 17.06 26.44
N LEU A 97 -16.36 16.04 26.92
CA LEU A 97 -16.35 14.74 26.27
C LEU A 97 -17.21 14.77 25.00
N PRO A 98 -16.79 14.08 23.94
CA PRO A 98 -17.62 13.91 22.74
C PRO A 98 -18.96 13.27 23.11
N ASN A 99 -20.06 13.84 22.63
CA ASN A 99 -21.40 13.31 22.80
C ASN A 99 -21.99 13.02 21.42
N GLY A 100 -22.40 11.78 21.19
CA GLY A 100 -22.97 11.35 19.92
C GLY A 100 -23.55 9.93 20.01
N GLU A 101 -24.34 9.57 19.03
CA GLU A 101 -24.85 8.21 18.92
C GLU A 101 -23.70 7.23 18.64
N SER A 102 -23.66 6.14 19.39
CA SER A 102 -22.72 5.06 19.13
C SER A 102 -23.12 4.33 17.86
N THR A 103 -22.19 4.23 16.91
CA THR A 103 -22.36 3.41 15.72
C THR A 103 -21.50 2.15 15.81
N ALA A 104 -22.03 1.02 15.34
CA ALA A 104 -21.25 -0.21 15.23
C ALA A 104 -20.27 -0.08 14.06
N GLY A 105 -19.07 0.43 14.35
CA GLY A 105 -17.99 0.49 13.36
C GLY A 105 -17.57 -0.91 12.93
N LYS A 106 -17.36 -1.10 11.63
CA LYS A 106 -16.81 -2.34 11.06
C LYS A 106 -15.69 -1.98 10.09
N LYS A 107 -14.60 -2.75 10.13
CA LYS A 107 -13.57 -2.65 9.09
C LYS A 107 -14.13 -3.19 7.77
N PRO A 108 -14.00 -2.46 6.64
CA PRO A 108 -14.29 -2.99 5.31
C PRO A 108 -13.53 -4.29 5.04
N PHE A 109 -14.08 -5.15 4.20
CA PHE A 109 -13.46 -6.45 3.89
C PHE A 109 -12.03 -6.31 3.37
N LYS A 110 -11.79 -5.33 2.46
CA LYS A 110 -10.44 -5.00 1.96
C LYS A 110 -9.45 -4.75 3.10
N ILE A 111 -9.80 -3.92 4.07
CA ILE A 111 -8.93 -3.59 5.21
C ILE A 111 -8.66 -4.82 6.08
N ARG A 112 -9.65 -5.70 6.25
CA ARG A 112 -9.45 -6.96 6.98
C ARG A 112 -8.45 -7.89 6.28
N VAL A 113 -8.49 -7.96 4.94
CA VAL A 113 -7.53 -8.73 4.15
C VAL A 113 -6.12 -8.13 4.28
N GLU A 114 -6.00 -6.81 4.14
CA GLU A 114 -4.73 -6.09 4.32
C GLU A 114 -4.15 -6.31 5.73
N ASP A 115 -4.99 -6.26 6.79
CA ASP A 115 -4.58 -6.53 8.16
C ASP A 115 -4.05 -7.97 8.33
N VAL A 116 -4.67 -8.96 7.70
CA VAL A 116 -4.19 -10.35 7.75
C VAL A 116 -2.83 -10.46 7.06
N CYS A 117 -2.68 -9.89 5.87
CA CYS A 117 -1.39 -9.90 5.16
C CYS A 117 -0.29 -9.21 5.99
N ARG A 118 -0.61 -8.07 6.63
CA ARG A 118 0.32 -7.35 7.52
C ARG A 118 0.73 -8.21 8.70
N ASN A 119 -0.23 -8.79 9.41
CA ASN A 119 0.02 -9.63 10.57
C ASN A 119 0.89 -10.84 10.22
N VAL A 120 0.63 -11.50 9.07
CA VAL A 120 1.45 -12.63 8.62
C VAL A 120 2.87 -12.18 8.30
N ALA A 121 3.05 -11.03 7.61
CA ALA A 121 4.38 -10.48 7.35
C ALA A 121 5.14 -10.22 8.66
N GLU A 122 4.50 -9.56 9.62
CA GLU A 122 5.11 -9.24 10.93
C GLU A 122 5.45 -10.50 11.74
N GLN A 123 4.58 -11.53 11.73
CA GLN A 123 4.83 -12.84 12.36
C GLN A 123 6.02 -13.56 11.72
N ASN A 124 6.27 -13.34 10.43
CA ASN A 124 7.43 -13.85 9.71
C ASN A 124 8.66 -12.92 9.80
N GLY A 125 8.64 -11.93 10.71
CA GLY A 125 9.78 -11.07 11.03
C GLY A 125 9.99 -9.91 10.07
N PHE A 126 8.99 -9.53 9.27
CA PHE A 126 9.06 -8.35 8.44
C PHE A 126 8.68 -7.09 9.23
N CYS A 127 9.33 -5.98 8.89
CA CYS A 127 9.01 -4.65 9.40
C CYS A 127 8.30 -3.84 8.32
N GLY A 128 7.26 -3.10 8.71
CA GLY A 128 6.54 -2.21 7.82
C GLY A 128 7.37 -1.02 7.41
N GLY A 129 7.41 -0.73 6.11
CA GLY A 129 8.02 0.44 5.51
C GLY A 129 6.99 1.32 4.82
N MET A 130 7.37 2.56 4.56
CA MET A 130 6.61 3.49 3.74
C MET A 130 7.59 4.31 2.90
N THR A 131 7.44 4.25 1.59
CA THR A 131 8.26 4.96 0.65
C THR A 131 7.45 5.97 -0.15
N TYR A 132 8.12 6.92 -0.80
CA TYR A 132 7.44 7.90 -1.63
C TYR A 132 6.81 7.27 -2.87
N SER A 133 5.66 7.81 -3.26
CA SER A 133 5.01 7.49 -4.53
C SER A 133 5.62 8.25 -5.72
N PHE A 134 6.55 9.14 -5.46
CA PHE A 134 7.27 9.94 -6.45
C PHE A 134 8.64 9.34 -6.72
N GLU A 135 9.03 9.29 -7.98
CA GLU A 135 10.27 8.67 -8.40
C GLU A 135 10.96 9.47 -9.52
N SER A 136 12.21 9.11 -9.80
CA SER A 136 12.92 9.56 -10.99
C SER A 136 12.61 8.65 -12.18
N PRO A 137 12.49 9.16 -13.40
CA PRO A 137 12.40 8.34 -14.61
C PRO A 137 13.57 7.34 -14.78
N LYS A 138 14.74 7.62 -14.17
CA LYS A 138 15.91 6.73 -14.16
C LYS A 138 15.64 5.37 -13.49
N VAL A 139 14.55 5.24 -12.73
CA VAL A 139 14.16 3.99 -12.09
C VAL A 139 13.93 2.88 -13.10
N PHE A 140 13.40 3.20 -14.25
CA PHE A 140 13.10 2.22 -15.29
C PHE A 140 14.35 1.55 -15.84
N ASP A 141 15.43 2.32 -16.02
CA ASP A 141 16.72 1.81 -16.44
C ASP A 141 17.38 0.98 -15.32
N LYS A 142 17.28 1.43 -14.07
CA LYS A 142 17.76 0.66 -12.91
C LYS A 142 17.09 -0.70 -12.79
N LEU A 143 15.81 -0.80 -13.16
CA LEU A 143 15.03 -2.04 -13.15
C LEU A 143 15.11 -2.83 -14.47
N LEU A 144 15.96 -2.41 -15.41
CA LEU A 144 16.16 -3.05 -16.72
C LEU A 144 14.89 -3.14 -17.57
N LEU A 145 13.94 -2.23 -17.38
CA LEU A 145 12.73 -2.19 -18.17
C LEU A 145 13.05 -1.76 -19.61
N ALA A 146 12.52 -2.46 -20.59
CA ALA A 146 12.70 -2.15 -22.01
C ALA A 146 12.17 -0.73 -22.35
N GLU A 147 12.68 -0.11 -23.41
CA GLU A 147 12.28 1.26 -23.80
C GLU A 147 10.78 1.37 -24.09
N ASP A 148 10.15 0.32 -24.59
CA ASP A 148 8.73 0.23 -24.92
C ASP A 148 7.88 -0.38 -23.79
N ALA A 149 8.45 -0.63 -22.61
CA ALA A 149 7.72 -1.17 -21.47
C ALA A 149 6.57 -0.23 -21.04
N LYS A 150 5.42 -0.82 -20.75
CA LYS A 150 4.22 -0.06 -20.32
C LYS A 150 4.45 0.73 -19.04
N GLU A 151 5.29 0.20 -18.17
CA GLU A 151 5.67 0.81 -16.89
C GLU A 151 6.37 2.17 -17.08
N ARG A 152 7.00 2.41 -18.26
CA ARG A 152 7.62 3.71 -18.58
C ARG A 152 6.59 4.80 -18.90
N GLN A 153 5.33 4.44 -19.10
CA GLN A 153 4.24 5.40 -19.26
C GLN A 153 3.82 5.92 -17.89
N ALA A 154 4.65 6.79 -17.31
CA ALA A 154 4.41 7.37 -15.99
C ALA A 154 3.79 8.75 -16.08
N ILE A 155 3.05 9.14 -15.05
CA ILE A 155 2.46 10.46 -14.90
C ILE A 155 3.55 11.42 -14.45
N GLU A 156 3.77 12.49 -15.21
CA GLU A 156 4.69 13.56 -14.83
C GLU A 156 4.03 14.54 -13.85
N ILE A 157 4.80 14.99 -12.86
CA ILE A 157 4.36 15.97 -11.87
C ILE A 157 4.70 17.36 -12.39
N SER A 158 3.70 18.24 -12.45
CA SER A 158 3.86 19.59 -13.03
C SER A 158 4.80 20.51 -12.26
N ASN A 159 4.94 20.29 -10.94
CA ASN A 159 5.80 21.08 -10.05
C ASN A 159 6.61 20.16 -9.11
N PRO A 160 7.51 19.33 -9.65
CA PRO A 160 8.25 18.35 -8.86
C PRO A 160 9.23 19.03 -7.90
N LEU A 161 9.54 18.36 -6.79
CA LEU A 161 10.58 18.79 -5.84
C LEU A 161 11.99 18.68 -6.43
N GLY A 162 12.14 18.02 -7.56
CA GLY A 162 13.37 17.76 -8.29
C GLY A 162 13.22 16.59 -9.23
N GLU A 163 14.24 16.29 -10.04
CA GLU A 163 14.21 15.17 -10.99
C GLU A 163 13.93 13.82 -10.31
N ASP A 164 14.44 13.63 -9.10
CA ASP A 164 14.28 12.40 -8.34
C ASP A 164 12.83 12.15 -7.85
N PHE A 165 11.93 13.14 -8.01
CA PHE A 165 10.52 13.10 -7.59
C PHE A 165 9.62 13.64 -8.70
N SER A 166 9.97 13.38 -9.95
CA SER A 166 9.29 14.02 -11.11
C SER A 166 8.17 13.20 -11.73
N ILE A 167 8.05 11.92 -11.39
CA ILE A 167 7.00 11.04 -11.88
C ILE A 167 6.30 10.30 -10.74
N MET A 168 5.07 9.86 -11.00
CA MET A 168 4.36 8.91 -10.14
C MET A 168 4.85 7.50 -10.44
N ARG A 169 5.10 6.69 -9.38
CA ARG A 169 5.58 5.30 -9.54
C ARG A 169 4.56 4.42 -10.25
N THR A 170 5.03 3.65 -11.20
CA THR A 170 4.27 2.61 -11.91
C THR A 170 4.67 1.20 -11.47
N VAL A 171 5.75 1.09 -10.70
CA VAL A 171 6.28 -0.15 -10.10
C VAL A 171 6.65 0.11 -8.65
N SER A 172 6.29 -0.77 -7.73
CA SER A 172 6.52 -0.57 -6.29
C SER A 172 7.92 -0.97 -5.80
N LEU A 173 8.77 -1.54 -6.67
CA LEU A 173 10.06 -2.13 -6.26
C LEU A 173 11.14 -1.11 -5.91
N ASN A 174 11.18 0.06 -6.58
CA ASN A 174 12.29 1.00 -6.39
C ASN A 174 12.43 1.46 -4.93
N GLY A 175 11.32 1.85 -4.30
CA GLY A 175 11.33 2.25 -2.89
C GLY A 175 11.80 1.12 -1.97
N MET A 176 11.34 -0.11 -2.22
CA MET A 176 11.77 -1.30 -1.48
C MET A 176 13.27 -1.56 -1.66
N LEU A 177 13.77 -1.60 -2.89
CA LEU A 177 15.18 -1.85 -3.18
C LEU A 177 16.08 -0.75 -2.60
N THR A 178 15.67 0.50 -2.68
CA THR A 178 16.38 1.64 -2.06
C THR A 178 16.46 1.48 -0.54
N SER A 179 15.36 1.07 0.09
CA SER A 179 15.31 0.83 1.55
C SER A 179 16.22 -0.33 1.96
N LEU A 180 16.20 -1.44 1.20
CA LEU A 180 17.09 -2.58 1.43
C LEU A 180 18.56 -2.20 1.23
N SER A 181 18.89 -1.45 0.17
CA SER A 181 20.23 -0.93 -0.09
C SER A 181 20.73 -0.05 1.04
N THR A 182 19.90 0.86 1.54
CA THR A 182 20.23 1.74 2.67
C THR A 182 20.54 0.92 3.93
N ASN A 183 19.72 -0.09 4.23
CA ASN A 183 19.97 -0.99 5.36
C ASN A 183 21.26 -1.78 5.21
N LEU A 184 21.56 -2.26 3.99
CA LEU A 184 22.80 -2.97 3.71
C LEU A 184 24.03 -2.05 3.89
N ALA A 185 23.93 -0.79 3.44
CA ALA A 185 24.98 0.23 3.65
C ALA A 185 25.21 0.50 5.14
N HIS A 186 24.18 0.42 5.97
CA HIS A 186 24.29 0.50 7.43
C HIS A 186 24.76 -0.81 8.09
N ARG A 187 25.13 -1.82 7.28
CA ARG A 187 25.64 -3.13 7.73
C ARG A 187 24.63 -3.98 8.52
N ASN A 188 23.35 -3.74 8.34
CA ASN A 188 22.32 -4.64 8.84
C ASN A 188 22.43 -5.98 8.09
N LYS A 189 22.58 -7.11 8.80
CA LYS A 189 22.90 -8.39 8.19
C LYS A 189 21.68 -9.12 7.61
N ASN A 190 20.56 -9.04 8.34
CA ASN A 190 19.30 -9.70 8.00
C ASN A 190 18.21 -8.67 8.01
N VAL A 191 17.56 -8.43 6.88
CA VAL A 191 16.50 -7.43 6.74
C VAL A 191 15.31 -8.03 6.02
N ARG A 192 14.11 -7.80 6.56
CA ARG A 192 12.84 -8.17 5.98
C ARG A 192 11.90 -6.98 6.08
N LEU A 193 11.49 -6.43 4.94
CA LEU A 193 10.61 -5.26 4.85
C LEU A 193 9.37 -5.57 4.04
N TYR A 194 8.24 -5.00 4.44
CA TYR A 194 7.03 -4.98 3.62
C TYR A 194 6.48 -3.56 3.51
N GLU A 195 5.80 -3.28 2.42
CA GLU A 195 5.10 -2.02 2.18
C GLU A 195 3.76 -2.28 1.51
N PHE A 196 2.70 -1.58 1.96
CA PHE A 196 1.48 -1.39 1.19
C PHE A 196 1.54 -0.03 0.50
N GLY A 197 1.55 -0.02 -0.80
CA GLY A 197 1.68 1.21 -1.56
C GLY A 197 0.96 1.16 -2.91
N ASN A 198 0.39 2.30 -3.32
CA ASN A 198 -0.22 2.42 -4.63
C ASN A 198 0.84 2.58 -5.71
N ILE A 199 0.61 1.96 -6.86
CA ILE A 199 1.17 2.35 -8.14
C ILE A 199 0.11 3.09 -8.95
N TYR A 200 0.53 3.90 -9.92
CA TYR A 200 -0.34 4.83 -10.65
C TYR A 200 -0.24 4.55 -12.14
N ILE A 201 -1.23 3.87 -12.69
CA ILE A 201 -1.23 3.46 -14.09
C ILE A 201 -2.13 4.43 -14.88
N PRO A 202 -1.54 5.29 -15.76
CA PRO A 202 -2.34 6.20 -16.57
C PRO A 202 -3.16 5.41 -17.60
N LYS A 203 -4.41 5.81 -17.80
CA LYS A 203 -5.25 5.25 -18.87
C LYS A 203 -4.94 5.91 -20.21
N SER A 204 -4.48 7.14 -20.19
CA SER A 204 -3.99 7.91 -21.32
C SER A 204 -2.98 8.96 -20.85
N LEU A 205 -2.05 9.35 -21.72
CA LEU A 205 -1.14 10.49 -21.54
C LEU A 205 -1.29 11.45 -22.73
N PRO A 206 -1.50 12.78 -22.53
CA PRO A 206 -1.69 13.42 -21.22
C PRO A 206 -2.97 12.94 -20.51
N LEU A 207 -3.01 13.07 -19.17
CA LEU A 207 -4.16 12.64 -18.38
C LEU A 207 -5.43 13.39 -18.78
N THR A 208 -6.50 12.63 -19.03
CA THR A 208 -7.87 13.15 -19.26
C THR A 208 -8.83 12.73 -18.15
N GLU A 209 -8.43 11.72 -17.36
CA GLU A 209 -9.16 11.18 -16.22
C GLU A 209 -8.16 10.66 -15.14
N LEU A 210 -8.66 10.34 -13.96
CA LEU A 210 -7.82 9.79 -12.90
C LEU A 210 -7.19 8.45 -13.31
N PRO A 211 -5.91 8.19 -12.92
CA PRO A 211 -5.25 6.93 -13.21
C PRO A 211 -5.90 5.76 -12.45
N ASP A 212 -5.54 4.53 -12.83
CA ASP A 212 -5.78 3.37 -11.99
C ASP A 212 -4.77 3.40 -10.82
N GLU A 213 -5.27 3.70 -9.61
CA GLU A 213 -4.51 3.67 -8.38
C GLU A 213 -4.56 2.26 -7.78
N ARG A 214 -3.52 1.49 -8.02
CA ARG A 214 -3.51 0.07 -7.76
C ARG A 214 -2.64 -0.25 -6.56
N MET A 215 -3.27 -0.67 -5.45
CA MET A 215 -2.56 -1.07 -4.23
C MET A 215 -1.76 -2.34 -4.46
N GLN A 216 -0.49 -2.31 -4.13
CA GLN A 216 0.39 -3.48 -4.08
C GLN A 216 0.92 -3.69 -2.67
N MET A 217 1.09 -4.95 -2.27
CA MET A 217 1.92 -5.32 -1.14
C MET A 217 3.26 -5.80 -1.66
N THR A 218 4.32 -5.09 -1.33
CA THR A 218 5.68 -5.44 -1.73
C THR A 218 6.44 -5.96 -0.52
N LEU A 219 7.01 -7.16 -0.65
CA LEU A 219 7.93 -7.73 0.34
C LEU A 219 9.33 -7.73 -0.24
N GLY A 220 10.32 -7.47 0.60
CA GLY A 220 11.72 -7.53 0.23
C GLY A 220 12.59 -8.02 1.38
N MET A 221 13.56 -8.89 1.09
CA MET A 221 14.43 -9.45 2.12
C MET A 221 15.80 -9.85 1.60
N TYR A 222 16.78 -9.83 2.50
CA TYR A 222 18.12 -10.38 2.30
C TYR A 222 18.71 -10.89 3.62
N GLY A 223 19.78 -11.64 3.52
CA GLY A 223 20.50 -12.24 4.64
C GLY A 223 20.26 -13.74 4.74
N GLU A 224 19.88 -14.25 5.90
CA GLU A 224 19.56 -15.68 6.09
C GLU A 224 18.20 -16.02 5.49
N CYS A 225 18.14 -16.10 4.16
CA CYS A 225 16.93 -16.40 3.42
C CYS A 225 17.24 -16.89 2.01
N ASP A 226 16.24 -17.51 1.40
CA ASP A 226 16.26 -17.98 0.03
C ASP A 226 14.88 -17.77 -0.64
N PHE A 227 14.76 -18.25 -1.88
CA PHE A 227 13.49 -18.22 -2.63
C PHE A 227 12.36 -18.92 -1.88
N PHE A 228 12.64 -20.08 -1.26
CA PHE A 228 11.62 -20.87 -0.58
C PHE A 228 11.20 -20.25 0.75
N THR A 229 12.09 -19.54 1.42
CA THR A 229 11.75 -18.75 2.60
C THR A 229 10.68 -17.70 2.27
N LEU A 230 10.87 -16.94 1.19
CA LEU A 230 9.89 -15.93 0.77
C LEU A 230 8.60 -16.56 0.22
N LYS A 231 8.73 -17.67 -0.53
CA LYS A 231 7.58 -18.45 -1.01
C LYS A 231 6.71 -18.91 0.15
N GLY A 232 7.31 -19.43 1.21
CA GLY A 232 6.59 -19.87 2.42
C GLY A 232 5.80 -18.73 3.08
N VAL A 233 6.36 -17.52 3.13
CA VAL A 233 5.64 -16.34 3.64
C VAL A 233 4.42 -16.00 2.79
N VAL A 234 4.54 -16.06 1.47
CA VAL A 234 3.39 -15.82 0.57
C VAL A 234 2.34 -16.92 0.72
N GLU A 235 2.75 -18.18 0.85
CA GLU A 235 1.86 -19.31 1.08
C GLU A 235 1.11 -19.20 2.41
N ASP A 236 1.78 -18.79 3.49
CA ASP A 236 1.19 -18.54 4.80
C ASP A 236 0.14 -17.40 4.76
N MET A 237 0.42 -16.33 3.99
CA MET A 237 -0.57 -15.29 3.73
C MET A 237 -1.80 -15.84 3.01
N LEU A 238 -1.60 -16.61 1.95
CA LEU A 238 -2.70 -17.17 1.17
C LEU A 238 -3.52 -18.17 2.00
N ASP A 239 -2.88 -18.99 2.82
CA ASP A 239 -3.56 -19.90 3.74
C ASP A 239 -4.41 -19.14 4.76
N SER A 240 -3.84 -18.09 5.36
CA SER A 240 -4.54 -17.21 6.31
C SER A 240 -5.75 -16.52 5.69
N LEU A 241 -5.73 -16.29 4.38
CA LEU A 241 -6.84 -15.73 3.60
C LEU A 241 -7.83 -16.79 3.06
N GLY A 242 -7.68 -18.08 3.43
CA GLY A 242 -8.55 -19.17 2.95
C GLY A 242 -8.28 -19.61 1.52
N LEU A 243 -7.10 -19.34 1.03
CA LEU A 243 -6.64 -19.68 -0.31
C LEU A 243 -5.54 -20.77 -0.31
N GLY A 244 -5.31 -21.39 0.84
CA GLY A 244 -4.32 -22.47 1.00
C GLY A 244 -4.50 -23.58 -0.03
N GLY A 245 -3.41 -24.00 -0.66
CA GLY A 245 -3.38 -25.04 -1.67
C GLY A 245 -4.07 -24.72 -3.01
N LYS A 246 -4.53 -23.45 -3.21
CA LYS A 246 -5.14 -23.00 -4.47
C LYS A 246 -4.18 -22.24 -5.39
N SER A 247 -3.05 -21.82 -4.85
CA SER A 247 -2.04 -21.08 -5.62
C SER A 247 -1.19 -22.02 -6.48
N GLU A 248 -0.91 -21.59 -7.70
CA GLU A 248 0.01 -22.22 -8.61
C GLU A 248 1.21 -21.29 -8.84
N TYR A 249 2.42 -21.86 -8.83
CA TYR A 249 3.68 -21.15 -9.09
C TYR A 249 4.24 -21.59 -10.42
N ALA A 250 4.33 -20.67 -11.38
CA ALA A 250 4.89 -20.94 -12.70
C ALA A 250 6.20 -20.15 -12.88
N PRO A 251 7.30 -20.78 -13.27
CA PRO A 251 8.52 -20.05 -13.65
C PRO A 251 8.21 -18.97 -14.67
N THR A 252 8.79 -17.79 -14.49
CA THR A 252 8.57 -16.66 -15.39
C THR A 252 9.89 -16.00 -15.79
N GLY A 253 9.92 -15.48 -17.02
CA GLY A 253 10.97 -14.60 -17.53
C GLY A 253 10.43 -13.21 -17.92
N GLU A 254 9.18 -12.91 -17.57
CA GLU A 254 8.52 -11.65 -17.97
C GLU A 254 9.05 -10.41 -17.22
N HIS A 255 9.71 -10.62 -16.09
CA HIS A 255 10.18 -9.54 -15.22
C HIS A 255 11.70 -9.34 -15.37
N PRO A 256 12.17 -8.35 -16.12
CA PRO A 256 13.60 -8.18 -16.41
C PRO A 256 14.43 -7.86 -15.15
N PHE A 257 13.79 -7.35 -14.12
CA PHE A 257 14.40 -7.06 -12.81
C PHE A 257 14.56 -8.28 -11.92
N LEU A 258 14.03 -9.45 -12.31
CA LEU A 258 14.19 -10.71 -11.58
C LEU A 258 15.19 -11.64 -12.27
N HIS A 259 15.82 -12.50 -11.48
CA HIS A 259 16.73 -13.52 -11.98
C HIS A 259 15.97 -14.55 -12.83
N PRO A 260 16.35 -14.80 -14.11
CA PRO A 260 15.54 -15.58 -15.06
C PRO A 260 15.33 -17.06 -14.66
N GLY A 261 16.19 -17.59 -13.79
CA GLY A 261 16.07 -18.98 -13.29
C GLY A 261 15.53 -19.09 -11.87
N ARG A 262 15.18 -17.96 -11.22
CA ARG A 262 14.73 -17.94 -9.81
C ARG A 262 13.58 -16.94 -9.62
N ALA A 263 12.61 -17.02 -10.52
CA ALA A 263 11.41 -16.19 -10.50
C ALA A 263 10.18 -17.01 -10.87
N ALA A 264 9.04 -16.67 -10.28
CA ALA A 264 7.77 -17.30 -10.56
C ALA A 264 6.62 -16.29 -10.51
N ASP A 265 5.64 -16.46 -11.39
CA ASP A 265 4.33 -15.87 -11.26
C ASP A 265 3.46 -16.74 -10.35
N VAL A 266 2.64 -16.09 -9.53
CA VAL A 266 1.70 -16.75 -8.63
C VAL A 266 0.30 -16.50 -9.14
N THR A 267 -0.44 -17.58 -9.41
CA THR A 267 -1.81 -17.51 -9.91
C THR A 267 -2.78 -18.21 -8.97
N ILE A 268 -4.02 -17.75 -8.94
CA ILE A 268 -5.16 -18.41 -8.29
C ILE A 268 -6.32 -18.40 -9.29
N ASP A 269 -6.89 -19.56 -9.55
CA ASP A 269 -7.96 -19.75 -10.55
C ASP A 269 -7.55 -19.20 -11.94
N GLY A 270 -6.27 -19.36 -12.31
CA GLY A 270 -5.71 -18.91 -13.58
C GLY A 270 -5.46 -17.39 -13.67
N GLU A 271 -5.72 -16.62 -12.64
CA GLU A 271 -5.47 -15.17 -12.61
C GLU A 271 -4.20 -14.86 -11.80
N LYS A 272 -3.30 -14.05 -12.38
CA LYS A 272 -2.04 -13.65 -11.75
C LYS A 272 -2.31 -12.69 -10.60
N ILE A 273 -1.94 -13.10 -9.39
CA ILE A 273 -2.09 -12.31 -8.16
C ILE A 273 -0.79 -11.71 -7.66
N ALA A 274 0.34 -12.32 -8.02
CA ALA A 274 1.66 -11.89 -7.55
C ALA A 274 2.77 -12.37 -8.48
N TYR A 275 3.96 -11.81 -8.29
CA TYR A 275 5.21 -12.40 -8.72
C TYR A 275 6.20 -12.43 -7.55
N ILE A 276 7.12 -13.40 -7.60
CA ILE A 276 8.12 -13.65 -6.57
C ILE A 276 9.44 -14.03 -7.22
N GLY A 277 10.56 -13.57 -6.69
CA GLY A 277 11.86 -13.99 -7.22
C GLY A 277 13.05 -13.36 -6.53
N GLN A 278 14.21 -13.83 -6.94
CA GLN A 278 15.49 -13.19 -6.65
C GLN A 278 15.67 -11.98 -7.57
N ILE A 279 16.23 -10.91 -7.07
CA ILE A 279 16.57 -9.73 -7.89
C ILE A 279 17.71 -10.08 -8.85
N HIS A 280 17.62 -9.56 -10.08
CA HIS A 280 18.63 -9.75 -11.11
C HIS A 280 19.98 -9.15 -10.67
N PRO A 281 21.14 -9.82 -10.93
CA PRO A 281 22.45 -9.31 -10.49
C PRO A 281 22.76 -7.90 -10.97
N GLU A 282 22.42 -7.54 -12.19
CA GLU A 282 22.61 -6.19 -12.74
C GLU A 282 21.75 -5.14 -12.02
N VAL A 283 20.52 -5.49 -11.64
CA VAL A 283 19.68 -4.62 -10.80
C VAL A 283 20.31 -4.46 -9.42
N MET A 284 20.87 -5.52 -8.84
CA MET A 284 21.61 -5.45 -7.59
C MET A 284 22.76 -4.43 -7.67
N ASP A 285 23.52 -4.46 -8.77
CA ASP A 285 24.62 -3.51 -9.00
C ASP A 285 24.10 -2.08 -9.15
N ASN A 286 22.96 -1.87 -9.85
CA ASN A 286 22.31 -0.55 -10.01
C ASN A 286 21.84 0.05 -8.68
N TYR A 287 21.58 -0.76 -7.68
CA TYR A 287 21.24 -0.34 -6.32
C TYR A 287 22.41 -0.46 -5.32
N ASN A 288 23.63 -0.70 -5.79
CA ASN A 288 24.84 -0.87 -4.97
C ASN A 288 24.70 -1.96 -3.88
N MET A 289 23.98 -3.03 -4.18
CA MET A 289 23.77 -4.15 -3.28
C MET A 289 24.65 -5.35 -3.67
N LYS A 290 25.03 -6.14 -2.67
CA LYS A 290 25.77 -7.38 -2.84
C LYS A 290 25.04 -8.54 -2.15
N GLY A 291 25.24 -9.74 -2.65
CA GLY A 291 24.60 -10.93 -2.13
C GLY A 291 23.31 -11.26 -2.90
N GLU A 292 22.35 -11.83 -2.24
CA GLU A 292 21.07 -12.21 -2.82
C GLU A 292 19.93 -11.44 -2.13
N VAL A 293 19.03 -10.88 -2.93
CA VAL A 293 17.82 -10.19 -2.47
C VAL A 293 16.62 -10.86 -3.11
N TYR A 294 15.61 -11.13 -2.31
CA TYR A 294 14.37 -11.75 -2.73
C TYR A 294 13.21 -10.80 -2.52
N VAL A 295 12.31 -10.75 -3.49
CA VAL A 295 11.13 -9.87 -3.46
C VAL A 295 9.88 -10.62 -3.87
N ALA A 296 8.74 -10.20 -3.32
CA ALA A 296 7.43 -10.57 -3.81
C ALA A 296 6.57 -9.31 -3.93
N VAL A 297 5.79 -9.21 -4.99
CA VAL A 297 4.82 -8.13 -5.17
C VAL A 297 3.45 -8.76 -5.40
N ILE A 298 2.52 -8.45 -4.52
CA ILE A 298 1.16 -8.96 -4.51
C ILE A 298 0.21 -7.85 -4.94
N ASP A 299 -0.60 -8.11 -5.95
CA ASP A 299 -1.62 -7.19 -6.43
C ASP A 299 -2.88 -7.32 -5.58
N MET A 300 -3.09 -6.35 -4.68
CA MET A 300 -4.19 -6.40 -3.72
C MET A 300 -5.57 -6.33 -4.35
N PRO A 301 -5.84 -5.52 -5.40
CA PRO A 301 -7.12 -5.51 -6.07
C PRO A 301 -7.53 -6.87 -6.67
N THR A 302 -6.56 -7.66 -7.13
CA THR A 302 -6.82 -9.01 -7.67
C THR A 302 -6.93 -10.05 -6.54
N LEU A 303 -6.18 -9.90 -5.44
CA LEU A 303 -6.20 -10.86 -4.33
C LEU A 303 -7.45 -10.72 -3.45
N VAL A 304 -7.84 -9.49 -3.09
CA VAL A 304 -8.92 -9.22 -2.12
C VAL A 304 -10.23 -9.91 -2.46
N PRO A 305 -10.74 -9.90 -3.71
CA PRO A 305 -11.99 -10.58 -4.04
C PRO A 305 -11.96 -12.10 -3.90
N LYS A 306 -10.76 -12.71 -3.93
CA LYS A 306 -10.58 -14.16 -3.83
C LYS A 306 -10.51 -14.65 -2.38
N ALA A 307 -10.16 -13.75 -1.44
CA ALA A 307 -10.01 -14.07 -0.02
C ALA A 307 -11.35 -14.46 0.62
N THR A 308 -11.28 -15.36 1.60
CA THR A 308 -12.43 -15.75 2.42
C THR A 308 -12.01 -16.04 3.85
N PHE A 309 -12.85 -15.62 4.79
CA PHE A 309 -12.69 -15.94 6.21
C PHE A 309 -13.68 -17.03 6.65
N ASP A 310 -14.46 -17.58 5.73
CA ASP A 310 -15.34 -18.70 6.02
C ASP A 310 -14.50 -19.96 6.22
N ARG A 311 -14.61 -20.55 7.40
CA ARG A 311 -13.94 -21.80 7.76
C ARG A 311 -15.00 -22.83 8.07
N LYS A 312 -14.87 -24.02 7.46
CA LYS A 312 -15.69 -25.17 7.79
C LYS A 312 -14.89 -26.11 8.65
N TYR A 313 -15.45 -26.49 9.77
CA TYR A 313 -14.86 -27.53 10.61
C TYR A 313 -14.94 -28.88 9.88
N GLU A 314 -13.79 -29.52 9.73
CA GLU A 314 -13.69 -30.92 9.32
C GLU A 314 -13.26 -31.75 10.53
N GLY A 315 -14.02 -32.84 10.78
CA GLY A 315 -13.75 -33.70 11.94
C GLY A 315 -12.38 -34.35 11.83
N VAL A 316 -11.65 -34.39 12.93
CA VAL A 316 -10.36 -35.10 13.01
C VAL A 316 -10.55 -36.57 12.65
N ALA A 317 -9.63 -37.09 11.81
CA ALA A 317 -9.66 -38.51 11.45
C ALA A 317 -9.56 -39.40 12.72
N LYS A 318 -10.43 -40.41 12.80
CA LYS A 318 -10.46 -41.33 13.96
C LYS A 318 -9.25 -42.27 14.02
N PHE A 319 -8.59 -42.47 12.90
CA PHE A 319 -7.47 -43.40 12.76
C PHE A 319 -6.25 -42.65 12.20
N PRO A 320 -5.02 -43.04 12.59
CA PRO A 320 -3.81 -42.46 12.06
C PRO A 320 -3.69 -42.70 10.56
N ALA A 321 -3.15 -41.72 9.85
CA ALA A 321 -2.92 -41.85 8.40
C ALA A 321 -1.86 -42.92 8.08
N MET A 322 -2.02 -43.59 6.96
CA MET A 322 -1.01 -44.48 6.41
C MET A 322 -0.03 -43.67 5.59
N LYS A 323 1.24 -43.64 5.96
CA LYS A 323 2.29 -42.95 5.23
C LYS A 323 2.95 -43.89 4.22
N ARG A 324 3.26 -43.34 3.05
CA ARG A 324 4.02 -44.02 1.98
C ARG A 324 5.03 -43.06 1.39
N ASP A 325 6.20 -43.59 1.05
CA ASP A 325 7.25 -42.83 0.39
C ASP A 325 7.28 -43.19 -1.09
N LEU A 326 7.27 -42.17 -1.94
CA LEU A 326 7.49 -42.30 -3.36
C LEU A 326 8.88 -41.79 -3.71
N SER A 327 9.64 -42.65 -4.34
CA SER A 327 10.97 -42.31 -4.87
C SER A 327 10.89 -42.33 -6.40
N MET A 328 11.12 -41.17 -7.02
CA MET A 328 10.94 -41.02 -8.47
C MET A 328 12.15 -40.38 -9.13
N VAL A 329 12.70 -41.06 -10.13
CA VAL A 329 13.70 -40.47 -11.02
C VAL A 329 12.98 -39.74 -12.16
N MET A 330 13.23 -38.43 -12.27
CA MET A 330 12.60 -37.61 -13.29
C MET A 330 13.59 -36.65 -13.95
N LYS A 331 13.23 -36.10 -15.10
CA LYS A 331 14.03 -35.06 -15.75
C LYS A 331 14.07 -33.79 -14.86
N LYS A 332 15.18 -33.05 -14.92
CA LYS A 332 15.36 -31.82 -14.11
C LYS A 332 14.37 -30.72 -14.43
N ASP A 333 13.87 -30.68 -15.67
CA ASP A 333 12.88 -29.72 -16.16
C ASP A 333 11.44 -29.96 -15.65
N ILE A 334 11.19 -31.13 -15.04
CA ILE A 334 9.91 -31.42 -14.43
C ILE A 334 9.86 -30.79 -13.03
N PHE A 335 8.97 -29.82 -12.83
CA PHE A 335 8.76 -29.18 -11.53
C PHE A 335 7.87 -30.03 -10.61
N VAL A 336 8.12 -29.95 -9.31
CA VAL A 336 7.35 -30.67 -8.29
C VAL A 336 5.87 -30.32 -8.34
N GLY A 337 5.51 -29.06 -8.61
CA GLY A 337 4.12 -28.63 -8.77
C GLY A 337 3.33 -29.38 -9.84
N GLN A 338 4.01 -29.92 -10.89
CA GLN A 338 3.36 -30.77 -11.89
C GLN A 338 2.98 -32.15 -11.29
N LEU A 339 3.82 -32.67 -10.40
CA LEU A 339 3.53 -33.91 -9.66
C LEU A 339 2.41 -33.71 -8.65
N GLU A 340 2.45 -32.60 -7.92
CA GLU A 340 1.42 -32.24 -6.95
C GLU A 340 0.04 -32.20 -7.58
N LYS A 341 -0.07 -31.66 -8.80
CA LYS A 341 -1.31 -31.66 -9.56
C LYS A 341 -1.78 -33.08 -9.87
N ILE A 342 -0.88 -33.97 -10.29
CA ILE A 342 -1.18 -35.37 -10.53
C ILE A 342 -1.64 -36.07 -9.23
N PHE A 343 -0.95 -35.80 -8.10
CA PHE A 343 -1.33 -36.39 -6.81
C PHE A 343 -2.73 -35.94 -6.38
N LYS A 344 -3.04 -34.64 -6.50
CA LYS A 344 -4.38 -34.11 -6.20
C LYS A 344 -5.45 -34.76 -7.08
N ASP A 345 -5.21 -34.81 -8.39
CA ASP A 345 -6.17 -35.34 -9.37
C ASP A 345 -6.40 -36.86 -9.19
N LYS A 346 -5.35 -37.63 -8.94
CA LYS A 346 -5.42 -39.09 -8.84
C LYS A 346 -5.70 -39.62 -7.42
N GLY A 347 -5.16 -38.93 -6.41
CA GLY A 347 -5.37 -39.29 -5.00
C GLY A 347 -6.77 -39.01 -4.52
N GLY A 348 -7.41 -37.94 -5.04
CA GLY A 348 -8.78 -37.58 -4.71
C GLY A 348 -9.02 -37.54 -3.19
N LYS A 349 -10.10 -38.18 -2.72
CA LYS A 349 -10.46 -38.24 -1.28
C LYS A 349 -9.56 -39.17 -0.46
N LEU A 350 -8.68 -39.92 -1.09
CA LEU A 350 -7.74 -40.84 -0.42
C LEU A 350 -6.39 -40.17 -0.14
N LEU A 351 -6.16 -39.00 -0.63
CA LEU A 351 -4.96 -38.20 -0.35
C LEU A 351 -5.24 -37.24 0.78
N GLU A 352 -4.58 -37.39 1.92
CA GLU A 352 -4.67 -36.47 3.05
C GLU A 352 -3.61 -35.35 2.93
N SER A 353 -2.36 -35.75 2.66
CA SER A 353 -1.26 -34.81 2.46
C SER A 353 -0.17 -35.43 1.59
N TYR A 354 0.67 -34.59 1.03
CA TYR A 354 1.93 -34.97 0.39
C TYR A 354 2.97 -33.91 0.77
N GLU A 355 4.21 -34.36 0.90
CA GLU A 355 5.35 -33.53 1.25
C GLU A 355 6.59 -33.96 0.50
N LEU A 356 7.20 -33.05 -0.25
CA LEU A 356 8.53 -33.25 -0.82
C LEU A 356 9.55 -33.06 0.31
N PHE A 357 10.28 -34.11 0.65
CA PHE A 357 11.24 -34.03 1.75
C PHE A 357 12.70 -34.05 1.27
N ASP A 358 12.99 -34.50 0.05
CA ASP A 358 14.35 -34.45 -0.48
C ASP A 358 14.37 -34.44 -2.02
N ILE A 359 15.38 -33.78 -2.60
CA ILE A 359 15.75 -33.85 -4.01
C ILE A 359 17.24 -34.15 -4.09
N TYR A 360 17.58 -35.31 -4.65
CA TYR A 360 18.97 -35.72 -4.83
C TYR A 360 19.42 -35.57 -6.28
N GLU A 361 20.54 -34.87 -6.47
CA GLU A 361 21.22 -34.68 -7.75
C GLU A 361 22.70 -35.04 -7.57
N GLY A 362 23.06 -36.32 -7.67
CA GLY A 362 24.43 -36.79 -7.47
C GLY A 362 24.89 -37.77 -8.54
N ASP A 363 26.12 -38.23 -8.40
CA ASP A 363 26.79 -39.08 -9.39
C ASP A 363 26.10 -40.43 -9.64
N GLN A 364 25.15 -40.83 -8.79
CA GLN A 364 24.38 -42.06 -8.96
C GLN A 364 23.14 -41.88 -9.85
N ILE A 365 22.84 -40.66 -10.28
CA ILE A 365 21.70 -40.34 -11.13
C ILE A 365 22.21 -39.88 -12.49
N GLU A 366 21.57 -40.35 -13.55
CA GLU A 366 21.91 -40.00 -14.94
C GLU A 366 21.88 -38.47 -15.12
N LYS A 367 22.87 -37.94 -15.83
CA LYS A 367 23.00 -36.50 -16.10
C LYS A 367 21.76 -35.97 -16.80
N GLY A 368 21.12 -34.94 -16.24
CA GLY A 368 19.84 -34.38 -16.69
C GLY A 368 18.61 -34.92 -15.95
N TYR A 369 18.78 -35.82 -15.00
CA TYR A 369 17.74 -36.33 -14.11
C TYR A 369 17.98 -35.92 -12.66
N LYS A 370 16.91 -35.99 -11.85
CA LYS A 370 16.91 -35.81 -10.40
C LYS A 370 16.07 -36.90 -9.74
N LEU A 371 16.40 -37.25 -8.51
CA LEU A 371 15.58 -38.12 -7.67
C LEU A 371 14.77 -37.26 -6.73
N SER A 372 13.46 -37.38 -6.78
CA SER A 372 12.55 -36.72 -5.83
C SER A 372 11.97 -37.73 -4.86
N LEU A 373 12.04 -37.40 -3.58
CA LEU A 373 11.52 -38.21 -2.48
C LEU A 373 10.32 -37.51 -1.87
N ILE A 374 9.15 -38.14 -1.93
CA ILE A 374 7.88 -37.54 -1.54
C ILE A 374 7.16 -38.45 -0.56
N HIS A 375 6.81 -37.90 0.61
CA HIS A 375 5.89 -38.55 1.54
C HIS A 375 4.44 -38.34 1.09
N ILE A 376 3.66 -39.42 1.06
CA ILE A 376 2.22 -39.37 0.83
C ILE A 376 1.51 -39.93 2.07
N SER A 377 0.50 -39.24 2.54
CA SER A 377 -0.36 -39.72 3.63
C SER A 377 -1.76 -40.03 3.10
N GLU A 378 -2.25 -41.22 3.42
CA GLU A 378 -3.60 -41.69 3.10
C GLU A 378 -4.40 -41.87 4.40
N PRO A 379 -5.66 -41.39 4.48
CA PRO A 379 -6.50 -41.65 5.65
C PRO A 379 -6.77 -43.15 5.76
N THR A 380 -6.55 -43.75 6.92
CA THR A 380 -6.83 -45.14 7.17
C THR A 380 -8.34 -45.36 7.17
N ARG A 381 -8.89 -46.01 6.14
CA ARG A 381 -10.24 -46.58 6.18
C ARG A 381 -10.16 -48.01 6.67
N LEU A 382 -10.79 -48.29 7.79
CA LEU A 382 -11.10 -49.68 8.14
C LEU A 382 -11.96 -50.27 6.99
N ARG A 383 -11.36 -51.10 6.13
CA ARG A 383 -12.15 -52.07 5.40
C ARG A 383 -12.73 -53.02 6.44
N CYS A 384 -14.02 -52.93 6.69
CA CYS A 384 -14.74 -54.05 7.27
C CYS A 384 -14.51 -55.22 6.33
N ILE A 385 -13.71 -56.17 6.77
CA ILE A 385 -13.65 -57.51 6.20
C ILE A 385 -14.97 -58.16 6.64
N SER A 386 -15.94 -58.18 5.75
CA SER A 386 -17.10 -59.03 5.84
C SER A 386 -16.76 -60.40 5.31
#